data_2e226b3cd01932629b1130a0a89e4bb9
#
_entry.id   2e226b3cd01932629b1130a0a89e4bb9
#
_cell.length_a   1.000
_cell.length_b   1.000
_cell.length_c   1.000
_cell.angle_alpha   90.00
_cell.angle_beta   90.00
_cell.angle_gamma   90.00
#
_symmetry.space_group_name_H-M   'P 1'
#
loop_
_entity.id
_entity.type
_entity.pdbx_description
1 polymer ?
#
loop_
_entity_poly.entity_id
_entity_poly.type
_entity_poly.pdbx_seq_one_letter_code
_entity_poly.pdbx_strand_id
1 'polypeptide(L)'
;MLVLPVLGFGWATATLMLTLAVRQEHRHRARAKAAMAEAELTASVLRTMIGELRAGAHPVTAAEAAAEAVPAASGRLRGLIAAARLGGTADPDAPPALVNAWALASRYGLPMADVLDAARRDAEAAAGFRRRLKAKMAGPRASATVLAVLPLVCLPLGEAMGAGPVRVLTETGVGRLLLVLGAGLIWAGTAWCRALTGRVAPC
;
A
#
# COMPACT_ATOMS: atom_id res chain seq x y z
N MET A 1 44.06 21.47 2.55
CA MET A 1 43.25 21.22 3.76
C MET A 1 41.74 21.34 3.53
N LEU A 2 41.26 21.07 2.29
CA LEU A 2 39.84 21.21 1.87
C LEU A 2 39.22 19.86 1.47
N VAL A 3 39.88 18.72 1.75
CA VAL A 3 39.47 17.39 1.28
C VAL A 3 38.62 16.63 2.32
N LEU A 4 38.70 16.99 3.60
CA LEU A 4 37.99 16.31 4.68
C LEU A 4 36.44 16.46 4.63
N PRO A 5 35.84 17.62 4.28
CA PRO A 5 34.36 17.73 4.27
C PRO A 5 33.71 17.01 3.10
N VAL A 6 34.43 16.80 1.99
CA VAL A 6 33.89 16.16 0.78
C VAL A 6 33.79 14.64 0.92
N LEU A 7 34.64 14.00 1.72
CA LEU A 7 34.56 12.56 2.02
C LEU A 7 33.31 12.25 2.91
N GLY A 8 33.06 13.12 3.89
CA GLY A 8 31.88 12.94 4.77
C GLY A 8 30.52 13.09 4.05
N PHE A 9 30.46 13.96 3.05
CA PHE A 9 29.21 14.26 2.35
C PHE A 9 28.75 13.12 1.45
N GLY A 10 29.65 12.40 0.79
CA GLY A 10 29.28 11.26 -0.09
C GLY A 10 28.71 10.07 0.67
N TRP A 11 29.29 9.72 1.82
CA TRP A 11 28.78 8.64 2.68
C TRP A 11 27.48 9.04 3.39
N ALA A 12 27.36 10.30 3.82
CA ALA A 12 26.15 10.81 4.46
C ALA A 12 24.95 10.82 3.48
N THR A 13 25.17 11.20 2.23
CA THR A 13 24.12 11.17 1.20
C THR A 13 23.73 9.74 0.81
N ALA A 14 24.68 8.82 0.66
CA ALA A 14 24.41 7.42 0.34
C ALA A 14 23.65 6.72 1.49
N THR A 15 24.08 6.90 2.74
CA THR A 15 23.39 6.36 3.92
C THR A 15 22.01 6.99 4.10
N LEU A 16 21.86 8.28 3.87
CA LEU A 16 20.57 8.96 3.91
C LEU A 16 19.61 8.43 2.84
N MET A 17 20.09 8.26 1.60
CA MET A 17 19.29 7.69 0.51
C MET A 17 18.87 6.25 0.82
N LEU A 18 19.77 5.43 1.33
CA LEU A 18 19.48 4.04 1.69
C LEU A 18 18.46 3.97 2.84
N THR A 19 18.65 4.78 3.88
CA THR A 19 17.71 4.82 5.02
C THR A 19 16.35 5.33 4.62
N LEU A 20 16.27 6.33 3.73
CA LEU A 20 15.00 6.82 3.19
C LEU A 20 14.32 5.74 2.32
N ALA A 21 15.07 5.02 1.48
CA ALA A 21 14.52 3.93 0.66
C ALA A 21 13.96 2.80 1.51
N VAL A 22 14.71 2.35 2.54
CA VAL A 22 14.26 1.31 3.48
C VAL A 22 13.04 1.78 4.28
N ARG A 23 13.05 3.01 4.76
CA ARG A 23 11.91 3.59 5.51
C ARG A 23 10.66 3.71 4.64
N GLN A 24 10.81 4.09 3.37
CA GLN A 24 9.69 4.14 2.42
C GLN A 24 9.14 2.73 2.16
N GLU A 25 9.99 1.74 1.96
CA GLU A 25 9.57 0.35 1.76
C GLU A 25 8.81 -0.18 2.98
N HIS A 26 9.31 0.06 4.19
CA HIS A 26 8.61 -0.31 5.43
C HIS A 26 7.25 0.36 5.54
N ARG A 27 7.15 1.66 5.22
CA ARG A 27 5.87 2.40 5.22
C ARG A 27 4.91 1.86 4.17
N HIS A 28 5.39 1.52 2.97
CA HIS A 28 4.55 0.90 1.93
C HIS A 28 4.03 -0.47 2.35
N ARG A 29 4.88 -1.30 2.95
CA ARG A 29 4.46 -2.62 3.48
C ARG A 29 3.46 -2.49 4.62
N ALA A 30 3.67 -1.55 5.54
CA ALA A 30 2.75 -1.28 6.65
C ALA A 30 1.39 -0.79 6.13
N ARG A 31 1.37 0.16 5.19
CA ARG A 31 0.13 0.65 4.56
C ARG A 31 -0.60 -0.45 3.80
N ALA A 32 0.12 -1.30 3.06
CA ALA A 32 -0.47 -2.42 2.35
C ALA A 32 -1.09 -3.45 3.31
N LYS A 33 -0.44 -3.74 4.44
CA LYS A 33 -1.00 -4.61 5.48
C LYS A 33 -2.23 -4.00 6.13
N ALA A 34 -2.20 -2.71 6.47
CA ALA A 34 -3.33 -2.00 7.04
C ALA A 34 -4.53 -1.97 6.08
N ALA A 35 -4.31 -1.69 4.80
CA ALA A 35 -5.36 -1.71 3.78
C ALA A 35 -5.96 -3.12 3.58
N MET A 36 -5.16 -4.18 3.68
CA MET A 36 -5.68 -5.56 3.63
C MET A 36 -6.53 -5.89 4.86
N ALA A 37 -6.09 -5.52 6.06
CA ALA A 37 -6.85 -5.72 7.29
C ALA A 37 -8.18 -4.95 7.26
N GLU A 38 -8.16 -3.72 6.77
CA GLU A 38 -9.36 -2.90 6.62
C GLU A 38 -10.35 -3.49 5.59
N ALA A 39 -9.85 -3.99 4.47
CA ALA A 39 -10.69 -4.66 3.47
C ALA A 39 -11.32 -5.94 4.03
N GLU A 40 -10.60 -6.69 4.86
CA GLU A 40 -11.10 -7.90 5.50
C GLU A 40 -12.17 -7.60 6.56
N LEU A 41 -11.96 -6.55 7.36
CA LEU A 41 -12.98 -6.05 8.29
C LEU A 41 -14.25 -5.61 7.54
N THR A 42 -14.11 -4.85 6.48
CA THR A 42 -15.23 -4.39 5.65
C THR A 42 -15.98 -5.59 5.04
N ALA A 43 -15.26 -6.57 4.51
CA ALA A 43 -15.88 -7.78 3.96
C ALA A 43 -16.62 -8.60 5.03
N SER A 44 -16.13 -8.64 6.27
CA SER A 44 -16.80 -9.30 7.39
C SER A 44 -18.10 -8.60 7.76
N VAL A 45 -18.06 -7.27 7.89
CA VAL A 45 -19.24 -6.44 8.15
C VAL A 45 -20.29 -6.64 7.07
N LEU A 46 -19.91 -6.56 5.79
CA LEU A 46 -20.84 -6.75 4.67
C LEU A 46 -21.47 -8.14 4.68
N ARG A 47 -20.69 -9.19 4.99
CA ARG A 47 -21.26 -10.56 5.07
C ARG A 47 -22.30 -10.69 6.15
N THR A 48 -22.05 -10.17 7.35
CA THR A 48 -23.02 -10.20 8.46
C THR A 48 -24.28 -9.42 8.10
N MET A 49 -24.13 -8.19 7.60
CA MET A 49 -25.28 -7.37 7.19
C MET A 49 -26.11 -8.03 6.09
N ILE A 50 -25.47 -8.62 5.07
CA ILE A 50 -26.18 -9.32 3.99
C ILE A 50 -26.97 -10.52 4.55
N GLY A 51 -26.39 -11.27 5.49
CA GLY A 51 -27.07 -12.38 6.16
C GLY A 51 -28.34 -11.95 6.88
N GLU A 52 -28.23 -10.91 7.70
CA GLU A 52 -29.35 -10.34 8.47
C GLU A 52 -30.46 -9.75 7.55
N LEU A 53 -30.05 -9.01 6.52
CA LEU A 53 -30.99 -8.44 5.55
C LEU A 53 -31.75 -9.53 4.77
N ARG A 54 -31.07 -10.62 4.40
CA ARG A 54 -31.72 -11.77 3.73
C ARG A 54 -32.63 -12.54 4.67
N ALA A 55 -32.38 -12.51 5.98
CA ALA A 55 -33.28 -13.04 7.00
C ALA A 55 -34.49 -12.11 7.28
N GLY A 56 -34.55 -10.94 6.62
CA GLY A 56 -35.66 -9.98 6.75
C GLY A 56 -35.45 -8.91 7.80
N ALA A 57 -34.25 -8.79 8.38
CA ALA A 57 -33.94 -7.74 9.35
C ALA A 57 -33.96 -6.35 8.68
N HIS A 58 -34.37 -5.35 9.45
CA HIS A 58 -34.30 -3.95 9.02
C HIS A 58 -32.83 -3.51 8.85
N PRO A 59 -32.48 -2.66 7.87
CA PRO A 59 -31.10 -2.24 7.60
C PRO A 59 -30.32 -1.73 8.82
N VAL A 60 -30.99 -0.98 9.71
CA VAL A 60 -30.35 -0.49 10.94
C VAL A 60 -30.02 -1.65 11.89
N THR A 61 -30.97 -2.59 12.06
CA THR A 61 -30.74 -3.78 12.91
C THR A 61 -29.63 -4.67 12.36
N ALA A 62 -29.58 -4.83 11.03
CA ALA A 62 -28.49 -5.56 10.37
C ALA A 62 -27.11 -4.89 10.60
N ALA A 63 -27.07 -3.55 10.60
CA ALA A 63 -25.85 -2.82 10.92
C ALA A 63 -25.45 -2.94 12.39
N GLU A 64 -26.41 -2.98 13.31
CA GLU A 64 -26.19 -3.22 14.75
C GLU A 64 -25.64 -4.63 14.99
N ALA A 65 -26.24 -5.65 14.39
CA ALA A 65 -25.73 -7.01 14.47
C ALA A 65 -24.32 -7.14 13.90
N ALA A 66 -24.01 -6.42 12.82
CA ALA A 66 -22.66 -6.38 12.28
C ALA A 66 -21.66 -5.66 13.20
N ALA A 67 -22.09 -4.62 13.92
CA ALA A 67 -21.27 -3.92 14.89
C ALA A 67 -20.94 -4.78 16.13
N GLU A 68 -21.86 -5.65 16.53
CA GLU A 68 -21.65 -6.63 17.59
C GLU A 68 -20.75 -7.79 17.14
N ALA A 69 -20.97 -8.32 15.94
CA ALA A 69 -20.19 -9.43 15.39
C ALA A 69 -18.76 -9.04 15.05
N VAL A 70 -18.50 -7.76 14.72
CA VAL A 70 -17.17 -7.25 14.34
C VAL A 70 -16.79 -6.05 15.23
N PRO A 71 -16.33 -6.28 16.48
CA PRO A 71 -16.02 -5.20 17.43
C PRO A 71 -15.01 -4.17 16.91
N ALA A 72 -14.05 -4.60 16.08
CA ALA A 72 -13.07 -3.71 15.47
C ALA A 72 -13.66 -2.67 14.50
N ALA A 73 -14.86 -2.93 13.95
CA ALA A 73 -15.59 -2.03 13.07
C ALA A 73 -16.71 -1.25 13.80
N SER A 74 -17.03 -1.61 15.05
CA SER A 74 -18.17 -1.06 15.80
C SER A 74 -18.16 0.46 15.93
N GLY A 75 -16.97 1.08 16.08
CA GLY A 75 -16.83 2.52 16.17
C GLY A 75 -17.30 3.24 14.89
N ARG A 76 -16.91 2.71 13.73
CA ARG A 76 -17.29 3.26 12.41
C ARG A 76 -18.75 3.01 12.07
N LEU A 77 -19.29 1.87 12.47
CA LEU A 77 -20.70 1.54 12.24
C LEU A 77 -21.67 2.34 13.11
N ARG A 78 -21.26 2.71 14.32
CA ARG A 78 -22.08 3.54 15.21
C ARG A 78 -22.48 4.88 14.61
N GLY A 79 -21.55 5.56 13.95
CA GLY A 79 -21.84 6.81 13.25
C GLY A 79 -22.84 6.62 12.11
N LEU A 80 -22.65 5.57 11.29
CA LEU A 80 -23.58 5.22 10.22
C LEU A 80 -24.97 4.85 10.76
N ILE A 81 -25.04 4.06 11.83
CA ILE A 81 -26.30 3.69 12.50
C ILE A 81 -27.03 4.93 13.02
N ALA A 82 -26.30 5.84 13.69
CA ALA A 82 -26.87 7.09 14.18
C ALA A 82 -27.37 7.97 13.05
N ALA A 83 -26.61 8.13 11.98
CA ALA A 83 -27.01 8.87 10.79
C ALA A 83 -28.26 8.25 10.13
N ALA A 84 -28.28 6.93 9.99
CA ALA A 84 -29.41 6.21 9.39
C ALA A 84 -30.71 6.33 10.20
N ARG A 85 -30.63 6.31 11.53
CA ARG A 85 -31.77 6.55 12.43
C ARG A 85 -32.37 7.95 12.30
N LEU A 86 -31.53 8.94 11.92
CA LEU A 86 -31.92 10.32 11.68
C LEU A 86 -32.34 10.59 10.22
N GLY A 87 -32.41 9.55 9.39
CA GLY A 87 -32.72 9.67 7.96
C GLY A 87 -31.56 10.17 7.10
N GLY A 88 -30.35 10.21 7.66
CA GLY A 88 -29.11 10.56 6.95
C GLY A 88 -28.35 9.33 6.44
N THR A 89 -27.37 9.57 5.58
CA THR A 89 -26.50 8.52 5.00
C THR A 89 -25.02 8.79 5.17
N ALA A 90 -24.66 9.94 5.71
CA ALA A 90 -23.29 10.43 5.72
C ALA A 90 -22.63 10.21 7.08
N ASP A 91 -21.66 9.27 7.10
CA ASP A 91 -20.64 9.18 8.13
C ASP A 91 -19.28 9.09 7.42
N PRO A 92 -18.39 10.10 7.57
CA PRO A 92 -17.09 10.11 6.92
C PRO A 92 -16.16 8.99 7.40
N ASP A 93 -16.41 8.43 8.57
CA ASP A 93 -15.59 7.37 9.16
C ASP A 93 -16.04 5.95 8.76
N ALA A 94 -17.24 5.81 8.21
CA ALA A 94 -17.74 4.52 7.76
C ALA A 94 -17.06 4.06 6.44
N PRO A 95 -16.96 2.74 6.18
CA PRO A 95 -16.39 2.24 4.95
C PRO A 95 -17.11 2.82 3.72
N PRO A 96 -16.40 3.45 2.76
CA PRO A 96 -17.05 4.15 1.64
C PRO A 96 -17.92 3.22 0.78
N ALA A 97 -17.56 1.94 0.64
CA ALA A 97 -18.37 0.96 -0.06
C ALA A 97 -19.75 0.76 0.62
N LEU A 98 -19.78 0.76 1.94
CA LEU A 98 -21.02 0.62 2.72
C LEU A 98 -21.85 1.90 2.64
N VAL A 99 -21.24 3.07 2.78
CA VAL A 99 -21.94 4.37 2.69
C VAL A 99 -22.58 4.55 1.31
N ASN A 100 -21.82 4.28 0.25
CA ASN A 100 -22.30 4.40 -1.13
C ASN A 100 -23.44 3.41 -1.42
N ALA A 101 -23.29 2.16 -0.98
CA ALA A 101 -24.33 1.14 -1.14
C ALA A 101 -25.62 1.51 -0.38
N TRP A 102 -25.47 2.00 0.85
CA TRP A 102 -26.59 2.48 1.67
C TRP A 102 -27.31 3.66 1.00
N ALA A 103 -26.56 4.68 0.59
CA ALA A 103 -27.11 5.85 -0.07
C ALA A 103 -27.84 5.48 -1.37
N LEU A 104 -27.27 4.56 -2.17
CA LEU A 104 -27.86 4.09 -3.41
C LEU A 104 -29.16 3.34 -3.16
N ALA A 105 -29.14 2.39 -2.22
CA ALA A 105 -30.31 1.60 -1.87
C ALA A 105 -31.45 2.47 -1.32
N SER A 106 -31.14 3.40 -0.41
CA SER A 106 -32.13 4.30 0.20
C SER A 106 -32.72 5.28 -0.82
N ARG A 107 -31.89 5.80 -1.75
CA ARG A 107 -32.32 6.78 -2.74
C ARG A 107 -33.24 6.19 -3.82
N TYR A 108 -32.96 4.96 -4.24
CA TYR A 108 -33.66 4.32 -5.36
C TYR A 108 -34.62 3.20 -4.93
N GLY A 109 -34.77 2.96 -3.62
CA GLY A 109 -35.64 1.88 -3.12
C GLY A 109 -35.17 0.48 -3.50
N LEU A 110 -33.85 0.29 -3.70
CA LEU A 110 -33.29 -0.99 -4.12
C LEU A 110 -33.20 -1.95 -2.92
N PRO A 111 -33.28 -3.28 -3.15
CA PRO A 111 -33.03 -4.26 -2.11
C PRO A 111 -31.61 -4.10 -1.54
N MET A 112 -31.51 -3.64 -0.29
CA MET A 112 -30.22 -3.34 0.36
C MET A 112 -29.27 -4.54 0.32
N ALA A 113 -29.77 -5.75 0.53
CA ALA A 113 -28.98 -6.97 0.50
C ALA A 113 -28.26 -7.19 -0.85
N ASP A 114 -28.94 -6.91 -1.96
CA ASP A 114 -28.40 -7.11 -3.30
C ASP A 114 -27.34 -6.06 -3.64
N VAL A 115 -27.57 -4.81 -3.24
CA VAL A 115 -26.60 -3.72 -3.44
C VAL A 115 -25.32 -3.97 -2.64
N LEU A 116 -25.44 -4.39 -1.38
CA LEU A 116 -24.30 -4.74 -0.54
C LEU A 116 -23.56 -5.98 -1.07
N ASP A 117 -24.28 -6.98 -1.57
CA ASP A 117 -23.66 -8.18 -2.15
C ASP A 117 -22.94 -7.87 -3.47
N ALA A 118 -23.46 -6.95 -4.28
CA ALA A 118 -22.76 -6.44 -5.45
C ALA A 118 -21.46 -5.71 -5.07
N ALA A 119 -21.52 -4.82 -4.07
CA ALA A 119 -20.33 -4.11 -3.57
C ALA A 119 -19.29 -5.08 -2.99
N ARG A 120 -19.73 -6.13 -2.27
CA ARG A 120 -18.84 -7.19 -1.77
C ARG A 120 -18.14 -7.94 -2.91
N ARG A 121 -18.91 -8.37 -3.92
CA ARG A 121 -18.36 -9.08 -5.09
C ARG A 121 -17.35 -8.24 -5.86
N ASP A 122 -17.61 -6.95 -6.03
CA ASP A 122 -16.69 -6.02 -6.68
C ASP A 122 -15.38 -5.88 -5.89
N ALA A 123 -15.48 -5.72 -4.58
CA ALA A 123 -14.30 -5.65 -3.70
C ALA A 123 -13.47 -6.95 -3.74
N GLU A 124 -14.11 -8.12 -3.74
CA GLU A 124 -13.45 -9.42 -3.85
C GLU A 124 -12.78 -9.61 -5.22
N ALA A 125 -13.45 -9.20 -6.30
CA ALA A 125 -12.90 -9.24 -7.65
C ALA A 125 -11.65 -8.35 -7.78
N ALA A 126 -11.72 -7.13 -7.26
CA ALA A 126 -10.60 -6.19 -7.23
C ALA A 126 -9.41 -6.74 -6.40
N ALA A 127 -9.68 -7.34 -5.23
CA ALA A 127 -8.65 -8.00 -4.42
C ALA A 127 -8.02 -9.19 -5.14
N GLY A 128 -8.82 -10.02 -5.80
CA GLY A 128 -8.38 -11.15 -6.61
C GLY A 128 -7.48 -10.70 -7.76
N PHE A 129 -7.87 -9.65 -8.48
CA PHE A 129 -7.06 -9.06 -9.55
C PHE A 129 -5.70 -8.58 -9.05
N ARG A 130 -5.67 -7.83 -7.92
CA ARG A 130 -4.43 -7.35 -7.30
C ARG A 130 -3.51 -8.51 -6.88
N ARG A 131 -4.05 -9.60 -6.34
CA ARG A 131 -3.29 -10.80 -5.98
C ARG A 131 -2.66 -11.46 -7.20
N ARG A 132 -3.42 -11.64 -8.30
CA ARG A 132 -2.92 -12.20 -9.57
C ARG A 132 -1.83 -11.33 -10.19
N LEU A 133 -2.01 -10.01 -10.19
CA LEU A 133 -1.02 -9.07 -10.69
C LEU A 133 0.29 -9.15 -9.87
N LYS A 134 0.18 -9.19 -8.54
CA LYS A 134 1.33 -9.35 -7.64
C LYS A 134 2.08 -10.66 -7.88
N ALA A 135 1.36 -11.76 -8.10
CA ALA A 135 1.95 -13.06 -8.42
C ALA A 135 2.70 -13.03 -9.76
N LYS A 136 2.11 -12.44 -10.81
CA LYS A 136 2.76 -12.30 -12.11
C LYS A 136 4.03 -11.43 -12.07
N MET A 137 4.09 -10.46 -11.16
CA MET A 137 5.26 -9.59 -10.99
C MET A 137 6.34 -10.17 -10.06
N ALA A 138 6.14 -11.33 -9.48
CA ALA A 138 7.11 -11.93 -8.54
C ALA A 138 8.43 -12.30 -9.23
N GLY A 139 8.37 -12.90 -10.43
CA GLY A 139 9.55 -13.28 -11.20
C GLY A 139 10.43 -12.08 -11.59
N PRO A 140 9.91 -11.06 -12.30
CA PRO A 140 10.69 -9.86 -12.65
C PRO A 140 11.28 -9.13 -11.44
N ARG A 141 10.58 -9.13 -10.30
CA ARG A 141 11.08 -8.52 -9.06
C ARG A 141 12.25 -9.30 -8.46
N ALA A 142 12.22 -10.63 -8.51
CA ALA A 142 13.33 -11.44 -8.03
C ALA A 142 14.61 -11.15 -8.83
N SER A 143 14.53 -11.14 -10.16
CA SER A 143 15.66 -10.80 -11.03
C SER A 143 16.19 -9.40 -10.78
N ALA A 144 15.31 -8.41 -10.65
CA ALA A 144 15.71 -7.03 -10.33
C ALA A 144 16.40 -6.93 -8.96
N THR A 145 15.95 -7.70 -7.96
CA THR A 145 16.57 -7.73 -6.63
C THR A 145 17.97 -8.31 -6.70
N VAL A 146 18.18 -9.42 -7.42
CA VAL A 146 19.50 -10.03 -7.61
C VAL A 146 20.45 -9.04 -8.27
N LEU A 147 20.01 -8.38 -9.35
CA LEU A 147 20.83 -7.35 -10.04
C LEU A 147 21.14 -6.15 -9.15
N ALA A 148 20.21 -5.75 -8.27
CA ALA A 148 20.43 -4.63 -7.35
C ALA A 148 21.39 -4.99 -6.19
N VAL A 149 21.41 -6.25 -5.75
CA VAL A 149 22.28 -6.73 -4.67
C VAL A 149 23.68 -7.03 -5.18
N LEU A 150 23.84 -7.39 -6.46
CA LEU A 150 25.12 -7.77 -7.04
C LEU A 150 26.26 -6.75 -6.82
N PRO A 151 26.06 -5.45 -7.09
CA PRO A 151 27.09 -4.44 -6.80
C PRO A 151 27.46 -4.36 -5.32
N LEU A 152 26.49 -4.57 -4.44
CA LEU A 152 26.67 -4.52 -2.99
C LEU A 152 27.53 -5.69 -2.48
N VAL A 153 27.53 -6.81 -3.17
CA VAL A 153 28.37 -7.99 -2.88
C VAL A 153 29.73 -7.86 -3.55
N CYS A 154 29.78 -7.35 -4.79
CA CYS A 154 31.04 -7.21 -5.54
C CYS A 154 32.00 -6.17 -4.92
N LEU A 155 31.47 -5.09 -4.33
CA LEU A 155 32.31 -4.06 -3.70
C LEU A 155 33.18 -4.59 -2.55
N PRO A 156 32.60 -5.24 -1.51
CA PRO A 156 33.44 -5.79 -0.42
C PRO A 156 34.33 -6.95 -0.88
N LEU A 157 33.88 -7.73 -1.88
CA LEU A 157 34.76 -8.77 -2.45
C LEU A 157 35.97 -8.18 -3.15
N GLY A 158 35.80 -7.12 -3.92
CA GLY A 158 36.92 -6.38 -4.55
C GLY A 158 37.88 -5.76 -3.53
N GLU A 159 37.33 -5.27 -2.41
CA GLU A 159 38.14 -4.75 -1.29
C GLU A 159 38.96 -5.86 -0.63
N ALA A 160 38.38 -7.03 -0.39
CA ALA A 160 39.06 -8.21 0.17
C ALA A 160 40.16 -8.74 -0.73
N MET A 161 40.06 -8.58 -2.05
CA MET A 161 41.08 -8.94 -3.02
C MET A 161 42.17 -7.87 -3.17
N GLY A 162 42.08 -6.74 -2.44
CA GLY A 162 43.07 -5.67 -2.48
C GLY A 162 42.98 -4.73 -3.70
N ALA A 163 41.90 -4.85 -4.51
CA ALA A 163 41.70 -4.00 -5.68
C ALA A 163 41.30 -2.55 -5.32
N GLY A 164 40.91 -2.28 -4.06
CA GLY A 164 40.55 -0.96 -3.53
C GLY A 164 39.46 -0.22 -4.31
N PRO A 165 38.34 -0.86 -4.71
CA PRO A 165 37.32 -0.23 -5.53
C PRO A 165 36.69 0.98 -4.85
N VAL A 166 36.56 0.96 -3.53
CA VAL A 166 36.02 2.09 -2.76
C VAL A 166 36.94 3.30 -2.87
N ARG A 167 38.25 3.09 -2.79
CA ARG A 167 39.25 4.14 -2.93
C ARG A 167 39.22 4.76 -4.33
N VAL A 168 39.14 3.94 -5.38
CA VAL A 168 39.03 4.41 -6.77
C VAL A 168 37.77 5.23 -6.97
N LEU A 169 36.62 4.77 -6.45
CA LEU A 169 35.35 5.48 -6.56
C LEU A 169 35.34 6.82 -5.80
N THR A 170 36.05 6.92 -4.70
CA THR A 170 36.03 8.13 -3.84
C THR A 170 37.17 9.13 -4.16
N GLU A 171 38.35 8.67 -4.54
CA GLU A 171 39.52 9.52 -4.75
C GLU A 171 39.67 10.00 -6.19
N THR A 172 39.14 9.27 -7.19
CA THR A 172 39.27 9.68 -8.59
C THR A 172 38.09 10.54 -9.05
N GLY A 173 38.36 11.54 -9.91
CA GLY A 173 37.31 12.41 -10.48
C GLY A 173 36.28 11.61 -11.31
N VAL A 174 36.76 10.61 -12.06
CA VAL A 174 35.93 9.71 -12.85
C VAL A 174 35.06 8.81 -11.95
N GLY A 175 35.59 8.30 -10.84
CA GLY A 175 34.86 7.50 -9.87
C GLY A 175 33.70 8.27 -9.24
N ARG A 176 33.93 9.54 -8.89
CA ARG A 176 32.84 10.40 -8.36
C ARG A 176 31.72 10.65 -9.38
N LEU A 177 32.08 10.89 -10.63
CA LEU A 177 31.14 11.08 -11.71
C LEU A 177 30.26 9.81 -11.89
N LEU A 178 30.92 8.63 -11.91
CA LEU A 178 30.21 7.33 -12.01
C LEU A 178 29.30 7.09 -10.81
N LEU A 179 29.69 7.47 -9.60
CA LEU A 179 28.89 7.33 -8.38
C LEU A 179 27.61 8.20 -8.45
N VAL A 180 27.75 9.46 -8.88
CA VAL A 180 26.62 10.38 -9.03
C VAL A 180 25.69 9.92 -10.15
N LEU A 181 26.22 9.49 -11.29
CA LEU A 181 25.43 8.97 -12.40
C LEU A 181 24.69 7.67 -12.01
N GLY A 182 25.38 6.75 -11.31
CA GLY A 182 24.76 5.51 -10.83
C GLY A 182 23.64 5.76 -9.84
N ALA A 183 23.85 6.62 -8.86
CA ALA A 183 22.83 7.02 -7.90
C ALA A 183 21.64 7.72 -8.58
N GLY A 184 21.93 8.62 -9.53
CA GLY A 184 20.91 9.30 -10.33
C GLY A 184 20.06 8.35 -11.17
N LEU A 185 20.68 7.35 -11.81
CA LEU A 185 19.97 6.32 -12.58
C LEU A 185 19.10 5.44 -11.70
N ILE A 186 19.58 5.04 -10.53
CA ILE A 186 18.77 4.27 -9.57
C ILE A 186 17.58 5.11 -9.10
N TRP A 187 17.79 6.38 -8.79
CA TRP A 187 16.71 7.27 -8.38
C TRP A 187 15.69 7.49 -9.51
N ALA A 188 16.14 7.78 -10.72
CA ALA A 188 15.29 7.95 -11.89
C ALA A 188 14.51 6.68 -12.21
N GLY A 189 15.14 5.50 -12.17
CA GLY A 189 14.50 4.20 -12.37
C GLY A 189 13.42 3.90 -11.34
N THR A 190 13.70 4.15 -10.06
CA THR A 190 12.70 3.97 -8.99
C THR A 190 11.57 4.97 -9.08
N ALA A 191 11.83 6.22 -9.42
CA ALA A 191 10.83 7.25 -9.63
C ALA A 191 9.93 6.92 -10.83
N TRP A 192 10.50 6.44 -11.93
CA TRP A 192 9.78 5.99 -13.12
C TRP A 192 8.87 4.79 -12.83
N CYS A 193 9.39 3.77 -12.17
CA CYS A 193 8.59 2.62 -11.75
C CYS A 193 7.41 3.02 -10.84
N ARG A 194 7.61 4.01 -9.97
CA ARG A 194 6.53 4.54 -9.12
C ARG A 194 5.50 5.31 -9.92
N ALA A 195 5.92 6.13 -10.88
CA ALA A 195 4.99 6.88 -11.74
C ALA A 195 4.10 5.94 -12.58
N LEU A 196 4.67 4.83 -13.07
CA LEU A 196 3.93 3.81 -13.80
C LEU A 196 2.97 3.01 -12.90
N THR A 197 3.43 2.58 -11.72
CA THR A 197 2.59 1.80 -10.81
C THR A 197 1.56 2.65 -10.07
N GLY A 198 1.83 3.92 -9.81
CA GLY A 198 0.87 4.84 -9.19
C GLY A 198 -0.30 5.22 -10.11
N ARG A 199 -0.13 5.14 -11.42
CA ARG A 199 -1.22 5.38 -12.39
C ARG A 199 -2.17 4.19 -12.57
N VAL A 200 -1.78 3.00 -12.14
CA VAL A 200 -2.57 1.76 -12.25
C VAL A 200 -3.43 1.48 -11.01
N ALA A 201 -3.26 2.26 -9.95
CA ALA A 201 -4.12 2.23 -8.77
C ALA A 201 -4.83 3.59 -8.64
N PRO A 202 -5.95 3.81 -9.36
CA PRO A 202 -6.90 4.83 -8.94
C PRO A 202 -7.48 4.41 -7.60
N CYS A 203 -7.67 5.38 -6.74
CA CYS A 203 -8.27 5.30 -5.41
C CYS A 203 -9.60 4.55 -5.42
#